data_662c2f4efcf3086512883b6b17456a29
#
_entry.id   662c2f4efcf3086512883b6b17456a29
#
_cell.length_a   1.000
_cell.length_b   1.000
_cell.length_c   1.000
_cell.angle_alpha   90.00
_cell.angle_beta   90.00
_cell.angle_gamma   90.00
#
_symmetry.space_group_name_H-M   'P 1'
#
loop_
_entity.id
_entity.type
_entity.pdbx_description
1 polymer ?
#
loop_
_entity_poly.entity_id
_entity_poly.type
_entity_poly.pdbx_seq_one_letter_code
_entity_poly.pdbx_strand_id
1 'polypeptide(L)'
;MSGPKRIQIKSRKQHIRLWFEFYKICLTQNEFKENLIQSHNFYKPWGNVLDTKFDDWWHKNKDLFGPTRVEEISKISKHPNSLNLVIPLNQKITTTLKSVKTIIETKQIDRLREIGVDHKSLKSLDRGFGQYELSSKEIKGQFIYQILLILQVYIKHNKPRINKDFLINIYEFLKARPRSVLRGFRTINENLYKYTSSDLNDEIRVIRRNVQQGYRILETVSRGRFP
;
A
#
# COMPACT_ATOMS: atom_id res chain seq x y z
N MET A 1 9.24 -30.18 -16.51
CA MET A 1 9.73 -29.16 -15.53
C MET A 1 8.69 -28.07 -15.40
N SER A 2 8.07 -27.87 -14.23
CA SER A 2 7.14 -26.76 -14.02
C SER A 2 7.92 -25.46 -14.00
N GLY A 3 7.62 -24.52 -14.91
CA GLY A 3 8.24 -23.20 -14.95
C GLY A 3 8.09 -22.45 -13.63
N PRO A 4 8.87 -21.40 -13.37
CA PRO A 4 8.85 -20.67 -12.12
C PRO A 4 7.44 -20.13 -11.84
N LYS A 5 6.89 -20.45 -10.66
CA LYS A 5 5.57 -19.97 -10.23
C LYS A 5 5.55 -18.45 -10.22
N ARG A 6 4.60 -17.86 -10.94
CA ARG A 6 4.39 -16.39 -10.97
C ARG A 6 4.07 -15.85 -9.58
N ILE A 7 4.59 -14.66 -9.27
CA ILE A 7 4.20 -13.94 -8.07
C ILE A 7 2.73 -13.52 -8.22
N GLN A 8 1.90 -13.92 -7.28
CA GLN A 8 0.48 -13.53 -7.22
C GLN A 8 0.28 -12.59 -6.03
N ILE A 9 -0.23 -11.39 -6.31
CA ILE A 9 -0.51 -10.38 -5.28
C ILE A 9 -2.00 -10.48 -4.91
N LYS A 10 -2.30 -11.31 -3.92
CA LYS A 10 -3.68 -11.60 -3.48
C LYS A 10 -3.90 -11.39 -1.98
N SER A 11 -2.87 -11.58 -1.15
CA SER A 11 -3.01 -11.48 0.29
C SER A 11 -2.85 -10.06 0.81
N ARG A 12 -3.46 -9.77 1.96
CA ARG A 12 -3.32 -8.48 2.66
C ARG A 12 -1.84 -8.14 2.91
N LYS A 13 -1.02 -9.11 3.35
CA LYS A 13 0.43 -8.90 3.53
C LYS A 13 1.10 -8.42 2.24
N GLN A 14 0.72 -8.98 1.09
CA GLN A 14 1.29 -8.58 -0.19
C GLN A 14 0.86 -7.17 -0.61
N HIS A 15 -0.40 -6.78 -0.34
CA HIS A 15 -0.85 -5.41 -0.59
C HIS A 15 -0.11 -4.41 0.32
N ILE A 16 0.10 -4.74 1.59
CA ILE A 16 0.89 -3.91 2.51
C ILE A 16 2.35 -3.82 2.04
N ARG A 17 2.91 -4.90 1.48
CA ARG A 17 4.23 -4.86 0.85
C ARG A 17 4.28 -3.87 -0.31
N LEU A 18 3.26 -3.81 -1.15
CA LEU A 18 3.21 -2.79 -2.21
C LEU A 18 3.21 -1.39 -1.61
N TRP A 19 2.41 -1.14 -0.59
CA TRP A 19 2.39 0.15 0.11
C TRP A 19 3.77 0.52 0.64
N PHE A 20 4.44 -0.40 1.33
CA PHE A 20 5.79 -0.24 1.85
C PHE A 20 6.80 0.12 0.75
N GLU A 21 6.79 -0.56 -0.38
CA GLU A 21 7.71 -0.31 -1.50
C GLU A 21 7.44 1.06 -2.16
N PHE A 22 6.17 1.44 -2.36
CA PHE A 22 5.83 2.78 -2.84
C PHE A 22 6.25 3.87 -1.85
N TYR A 23 6.08 3.65 -0.56
CA TYR A 23 6.52 4.59 0.47
C TYR A 23 8.04 4.76 0.46
N LYS A 24 8.81 3.67 0.29
CA LYS A 24 10.27 3.76 0.09
C LYS A 24 10.63 4.66 -1.09
N ILE A 25 9.93 4.53 -2.21
CA ILE A 25 10.15 5.39 -3.38
C ILE A 25 9.85 6.84 -3.04
N CYS A 26 8.71 7.15 -2.37
CA CYS A 26 8.39 8.52 -1.96
C CYS A 26 9.52 9.15 -1.14
N LEU A 27 10.12 8.40 -0.21
CA LEU A 27 11.22 8.88 0.65
C LEU A 27 12.50 9.24 -0.13
N THR A 28 12.69 8.70 -1.33
CA THR A 28 13.85 8.97 -2.18
C THR A 28 13.62 10.06 -3.23
N GLN A 29 12.37 10.55 -3.37
CA GLN A 29 12.01 11.53 -4.39
C GLN A 29 11.68 12.90 -3.77
N ASN A 30 12.45 13.92 -4.11
CA ASN A 30 12.30 15.28 -3.57
C ASN A 30 10.91 15.88 -3.83
N GLU A 31 10.25 15.52 -4.90
CA GLU A 31 8.91 15.99 -5.29
C GLU A 31 7.81 15.66 -4.27
N PHE A 32 8.01 14.66 -3.41
CA PHE A 32 7.04 14.26 -2.37
C PHE A 32 7.39 14.79 -0.96
N LYS A 33 8.47 15.56 -0.81
CA LYS A 33 8.99 15.97 0.48
C LYS A 33 7.95 16.74 1.32
N GLU A 34 7.21 17.66 0.72
CA GLU A 34 6.19 18.45 1.44
C GLU A 34 5.05 17.55 1.95
N ASN A 35 4.54 16.65 1.11
CA ASN A 35 3.51 15.70 1.51
C ASN A 35 4.00 14.78 2.64
N LEU A 36 5.26 14.36 2.60
CA LEU A 36 5.87 13.50 3.62
C LEU A 36 6.04 14.23 4.96
N ILE A 37 6.34 15.53 4.94
CA ILE A 37 6.36 16.36 6.16
C ILE A 37 4.95 16.40 6.77
N GLN A 38 3.92 16.67 5.97
CA GLN A 38 2.54 16.70 6.43
C GLN A 38 2.05 15.35 6.96
N SER A 39 2.45 14.25 6.34
CA SER A 39 2.09 12.88 6.73
C SER A 39 3.07 12.24 7.73
N HIS A 40 4.04 13.00 8.26
CA HIS A 40 5.07 12.47 9.16
C HIS A 40 4.48 11.70 10.35
N ASN A 41 3.49 12.27 11.03
CA ASN A 41 2.87 11.65 12.21
C ASN A 41 2.15 10.34 11.84
N PHE A 42 1.60 10.26 10.64
CA PHE A 42 0.96 9.04 10.13
C PHE A 42 2.00 7.92 9.96
N TYR A 43 3.16 8.20 9.34
CA TYR A 43 4.19 7.19 9.08
C TYR A 43 5.20 7.00 10.22
N LYS A 44 5.19 7.84 11.26
CA LYS A 44 6.11 7.73 12.39
C LYS A 44 6.20 6.32 12.99
N PRO A 45 5.09 5.57 13.19
CA PRO A 45 5.14 4.20 13.70
C PRO A 45 5.82 3.19 12.77
N TRP A 46 6.00 3.51 11.47
CA TRP A 46 6.68 2.61 10.54
C TRP A 46 8.20 2.56 10.74
N GLY A 47 8.77 3.56 11.42
CA GLY A 47 10.19 3.65 11.69
C GLY A 47 11.04 3.83 10.43
N ASN A 48 12.28 3.37 10.47
CA ASN A 48 13.18 3.46 9.32
C ASN A 48 12.84 2.37 8.28
N VAL A 49 12.21 2.80 7.18
CA VAL A 49 11.79 1.91 6.08
C VAL A 49 12.89 1.79 5.02
N LEU A 50 13.74 2.82 4.85
CA LEU A 50 14.72 2.87 3.75
C LEU A 50 15.73 1.72 3.84
N ASP A 51 16.27 1.48 5.01
CA ASP A 51 17.33 0.50 5.24
C ASP A 51 16.79 -0.87 5.65
N THR A 52 15.45 -1.03 5.72
CA THR A 52 14.83 -2.26 6.21
C THR A 52 14.24 -3.07 5.05
N LYS A 53 14.41 -4.38 5.06
CA LYS A 53 13.70 -5.29 4.17
C LYS A 53 12.26 -5.44 4.64
N PHE A 54 11.32 -5.61 3.70
CA PHE A 54 9.90 -5.70 4.04
C PHE A 54 9.59 -6.83 5.04
N ASP A 55 10.18 -8.01 4.90
CA ASP A 55 9.84 -9.13 5.78
C ASP A 55 10.31 -8.90 7.22
N ASP A 56 11.48 -8.26 7.43
CA ASP A 56 12.00 -7.88 8.73
C ASP A 56 11.13 -6.77 9.36
N TRP A 57 10.76 -5.78 8.55
CA TRP A 57 9.86 -4.71 8.95
C TRP A 57 8.47 -5.26 9.31
N TRP A 58 7.91 -6.15 8.50
CA TRP A 58 6.61 -6.77 8.73
C TRP A 58 6.57 -7.54 10.03
N HIS A 59 7.63 -8.27 10.34
CA HIS A 59 7.69 -9.06 11.57
C HIS A 59 7.51 -8.18 12.83
N LYS A 60 8.07 -6.97 12.79
CA LYS A 60 8.00 -6.00 13.90
C LYS A 60 6.69 -5.19 13.91
N ASN A 61 6.12 -4.91 12.75
CA ASN A 61 5.06 -3.90 12.60
C ASN A 61 3.70 -4.47 12.18
N LYS A 62 3.55 -5.80 12.07
CA LYS A 62 2.30 -6.46 11.62
C LYS A 62 1.09 -6.06 12.47
N ASP A 63 1.28 -5.81 13.76
CA ASP A 63 0.22 -5.47 14.71
C ASP A 63 -0.39 -4.09 14.43
N LEU A 64 0.34 -3.20 13.77
CA LEU A 64 -0.20 -1.92 13.29
C LEU A 64 -1.36 -2.10 12.28
N PHE A 65 -1.43 -3.26 11.64
CA PHE A 65 -2.45 -3.63 10.66
C PHE A 65 -3.52 -4.58 11.21
N GLY A 66 -3.45 -4.90 12.49
CA GLY A 66 -4.40 -5.76 13.18
C GLY A 66 -5.27 -5.00 14.18
N PRO A 67 -6.37 -5.60 14.65
CA PRO A 67 -7.17 -5.04 15.72
C PRO A 67 -6.38 -5.00 17.03
N THR A 68 -6.55 -3.93 17.78
CA THR A 68 -6.03 -3.81 19.14
C THR A 68 -6.83 -4.72 20.07
N ARG A 69 -6.17 -5.38 21.01
CA ARG A 69 -6.82 -6.23 22.00
C ARG A 69 -7.48 -5.39 23.11
N VAL A 70 -8.55 -5.92 23.68
CA VAL A 70 -9.14 -5.34 24.89
C VAL A 70 -8.29 -5.76 26.08
N GLU A 71 -7.85 -4.78 26.87
CA GLU A 71 -7.00 -4.98 28.04
C GLU A 71 -7.50 -4.12 29.19
N GLU A 72 -7.39 -4.64 30.42
CA GLU A 72 -7.55 -3.83 31.62
C GLU A 72 -6.26 -3.02 31.83
N ILE A 73 -6.38 -1.71 32.00
CA ILE A 73 -5.25 -0.80 32.12
C ILE A 73 -5.35 0.05 33.36
N SER A 74 -4.22 0.26 34.04
CA SER A 74 -4.11 1.14 35.20
C SER A 74 -3.86 2.61 34.84
N LYS A 75 -3.47 2.89 33.58
CA LYS A 75 -3.15 4.24 33.08
C LYS A 75 -3.89 4.50 31.77
N ILE A 76 -4.20 5.78 31.52
CA ILE A 76 -4.85 6.22 30.28
C ILE A 76 -4.00 5.80 29.07
N SER A 77 -4.61 5.04 28.14
CA SER A 77 -3.98 4.68 26.89
C SER A 77 -3.89 5.88 25.94
N LYS A 78 -2.72 6.05 25.31
CA LYS A 78 -2.51 7.03 24.23
C LYS A 78 -2.48 6.38 22.85
N HIS A 79 -2.82 5.09 22.75
CA HIS A 79 -2.84 4.38 21.48
C HIS A 79 -3.94 4.94 20.57
N PRO A 80 -3.68 5.24 19.27
CA PRO A 80 -4.64 5.91 18.38
C PRO A 80 -5.93 5.12 18.12
N ASN A 81 -5.89 3.79 18.28
CA ASN A 81 -7.06 2.92 18.14
C ASN A 81 -7.61 2.48 19.50
N SER A 82 -7.37 3.22 20.57
CA SER A 82 -7.93 2.95 21.89
C SER A 82 -8.85 4.08 22.34
N LEU A 83 -9.84 3.72 23.14
CA LEU A 83 -10.79 4.64 23.75
C LEU A 83 -10.74 4.47 25.26
N ASN A 84 -10.55 5.56 25.97
CA ASN A 84 -10.59 5.56 27.42
C ASN A 84 -12.02 5.81 27.89
N LEU A 85 -12.57 4.89 28.66
CA LEU A 85 -13.94 4.93 29.18
C LEU A 85 -13.95 4.74 30.69
N VAL A 86 -14.84 5.46 31.36
CA VAL A 86 -15.24 5.16 32.74
C VAL A 86 -16.49 4.28 32.69
N ILE A 87 -16.39 3.07 33.23
CA ILE A 87 -17.47 2.11 33.24
C ILE A 87 -18.02 2.03 34.69
N PRO A 88 -19.25 2.51 34.94
CA PRO A 88 -19.83 2.44 36.26
C PRO A 88 -20.20 0.99 36.64
N LEU A 89 -19.77 0.54 37.81
CA LEU A 89 -20.07 -0.81 38.33
C LEU A 89 -21.42 -0.91 39.04
N ASN A 90 -22.06 0.23 39.32
CA ASN A 90 -23.34 0.34 40.05
C ASN A 90 -24.57 0.48 39.14
N GLN A 91 -24.42 0.35 37.83
CA GLN A 91 -25.51 0.37 36.84
C GLN A 91 -25.86 -1.06 36.36
N LYS A 92 -27.09 -1.20 35.84
CA LYS A 92 -27.51 -2.45 35.19
C LYS A 92 -26.61 -2.73 33.97
N ILE A 93 -25.98 -3.90 33.94
CA ILE A 93 -25.02 -4.32 32.91
C ILE A 93 -25.55 -4.09 31.50
N THR A 94 -26.80 -4.45 31.20
CA THR A 94 -27.42 -4.29 29.89
C THR A 94 -27.49 -2.83 29.42
N THR A 95 -27.75 -1.90 30.36
CA THR A 95 -27.78 -0.44 30.07
C THR A 95 -26.38 0.07 29.81
N THR A 96 -25.41 -0.32 30.62
CA THR A 96 -24.01 0.05 30.46
C THR A 96 -23.46 -0.46 29.11
N LEU A 97 -23.66 -1.73 28.78
CA LEU A 97 -23.23 -2.31 27.50
C LEU A 97 -23.84 -1.60 26.30
N LYS A 98 -25.13 -1.22 26.35
CA LYS A 98 -25.77 -0.46 25.28
C LYS A 98 -25.11 0.91 25.08
N SER A 99 -24.83 1.64 26.14
CA SER A 99 -24.17 2.95 26.07
C SER A 99 -22.75 2.83 25.56
N VAL A 100 -21.97 1.87 26.08
CA VAL A 100 -20.59 1.60 25.63
C VAL A 100 -20.58 1.24 24.15
N LYS A 101 -21.48 0.37 23.68
CA LYS A 101 -21.61 -0.02 22.28
C LYS A 101 -21.81 1.21 21.38
N THR A 102 -22.75 2.08 21.71
CA THR A 102 -23.03 3.31 20.93
C THR A 102 -21.80 4.23 20.83
N ILE A 103 -21.09 4.41 21.96
CA ILE A 103 -19.87 5.23 21.98
C ILE A 103 -18.79 4.61 21.08
N ILE A 104 -18.56 3.30 21.19
CA ILE A 104 -17.57 2.58 20.38
C ILE A 104 -17.90 2.70 18.90
N GLU A 105 -19.15 2.43 18.48
CA GLU A 105 -19.59 2.50 17.08
C GLU A 105 -19.34 3.89 16.48
N THR A 106 -19.70 4.95 17.22
CA THR A 106 -19.45 6.33 16.78
C THR A 106 -17.96 6.59 16.60
N LYS A 107 -17.13 6.24 17.59
CA LYS A 107 -15.70 6.47 17.56
C LYS A 107 -14.97 5.62 16.51
N GLN A 108 -15.46 4.41 16.24
CA GLN A 108 -14.95 3.59 15.14
C GLN A 108 -15.20 4.24 13.76
N ILE A 109 -16.38 4.81 13.56
CA ILE A 109 -16.72 5.53 12.32
C ILE A 109 -15.81 6.76 12.15
N ASP A 110 -15.64 7.56 13.22
CA ASP A 110 -14.76 8.72 13.19
C ASP A 110 -13.33 8.29 12.85
N ARG A 111 -12.82 7.25 13.49
CA ARG A 111 -11.48 6.72 13.25
C ARG A 111 -11.28 6.22 11.82
N LEU A 112 -12.27 5.54 11.24
CA LEU A 112 -12.22 5.09 9.84
C LEU A 112 -12.15 6.27 8.87
N ARG A 113 -12.89 7.35 9.14
CA ARG A 113 -12.81 8.59 8.35
C ARG A 113 -11.41 9.21 8.43
N GLU A 114 -10.81 9.29 9.62
CA GLU A 114 -9.47 9.83 9.83
C GLU A 114 -8.41 9.06 9.02
N ILE A 115 -8.49 7.73 8.98
CA ILE A 115 -7.56 6.89 8.20
C ILE A 115 -7.94 6.78 6.71
N GLY A 116 -8.99 7.50 6.28
CA GLY A 116 -9.40 7.57 4.88
C GLY A 116 -10.10 6.33 4.32
N VAL A 117 -10.69 5.51 5.20
CA VAL A 117 -11.45 4.32 4.82
C VAL A 117 -12.94 4.64 4.77
N ASP A 118 -13.61 4.29 3.67
CA ASP A 118 -15.05 4.41 3.57
C ASP A 118 -15.74 3.33 4.42
N HIS A 119 -16.33 3.75 5.55
CA HIS A 119 -17.03 2.85 6.48
C HIS A 119 -18.24 2.14 5.85
N LYS A 120 -18.88 2.75 4.83
CA LYS A 120 -20.03 2.13 4.14
C LYS A 120 -19.65 0.89 3.34
N SER A 121 -18.39 0.79 2.91
CA SER A 121 -17.88 -0.37 2.17
C SER A 121 -17.34 -1.47 3.09
N LEU A 122 -17.18 -1.21 4.36
CA LEU A 122 -16.93 -2.24 5.36
C LEU A 122 -18.27 -2.92 5.65
N LYS A 123 -18.44 -4.15 5.20
CA LYS A 123 -19.68 -4.94 5.38
C LYS A 123 -20.05 -5.11 6.85
N SER A 124 -19.11 -4.98 7.76
CA SER A 124 -19.34 -4.83 9.19
C SER A 124 -18.11 -4.26 9.89
N LEU A 125 -18.33 -3.47 10.91
CA LEU A 125 -17.33 -3.11 11.90
C LEU A 125 -16.86 -4.32 12.72
N ASP A 126 -17.57 -5.44 12.59
CA ASP A 126 -17.36 -6.69 13.33
C ASP A 126 -16.00 -7.36 13.06
N ARG A 127 -15.38 -7.07 11.92
CA ARG A 127 -14.05 -7.66 11.61
C ARG A 127 -12.87 -6.99 12.33
N GLY A 128 -13.11 -5.83 12.96
CA GLY A 128 -12.05 -4.98 13.50
C GLY A 128 -11.16 -4.40 12.39
N PHE A 129 -10.32 -3.44 12.72
CA PHE A 129 -9.36 -2.82 11.80
C PHE A 129 -8.08 -2.42 12.55
N GLY A 130 -7.00 -2.24 11.81
CA GLY A 130 -5.71 -1.81 12.36
C GLY A 130 -5.58 -0.28 12.41
N GLN A 131 -4.44 0.19 12.88
CA GLN A 131 -4.06 1.59 12.78
C GLN A 131 -3.93 2.02 11.32
N TYR A 132 -3.53 1.10 10.46
CA TYR A 132 -3.46 1.27 9.01
C TYR A 132 -4.39 0.29 8.33
N GLU A 133 -5.27 0.79 7.47
CA GLU A 133 -6.17 -0.01 6.67
C GLU A 133 -5.90 0.18 5.18
N LEU A 134 -6.05 -0.92 4.46
CA LEU A 134 -6.10 -0.88 3.00
C LEU A 134 -7.47 -0.34 2.57
N SER A 135 -7.54 0.33 1.42
CA SER A 135 -8.80 0.74 0.84
C SER A 135 -9.80 -0.42 0.83
N SER A 136 -11.05 -0.13 1.13
CA SER A 136 -12.16 -1.10 1.08
C SER A 136 -12.52 -1.53 -0.35
N LYS A 137 -12.02 -0.83 -1.36
CA LYS A 137 -12.15 -1.22 -2.77
C LYS A 137 -11.25 -2.42 -3.05
N GLU A 138 -11.68 -3.27 -3.96
CA GLU A 138 -10.86 -4.39 -4.44
C GLU A 138 -9.53 -3.87 -5.00
N ILE A 139 -8.46 -4.23 -4.31
CA ILE A 139 -7.12 -3.82 -4.72
C ILE A 139 -6.68 -4.71 -5.88
N LYS A 140 -6.50 -4.13 -7.05
CA LYS A 140 -5.91 -4.80 -8.23
C LYS A 140 -4.41 -5.02 -8.03
N GLY A 141 -4.05 -5.81 -7.02
CA GLY A 141 -2.67 -5.97 -6.54
C GLY A 141 -1.69 -6.34 -7.63
N GLN A 142 -2.06 -7.22 -8.58
CA GLN A 142 -1.21 -7.60 -9.69
C GLN A 142 -0.90 -6.41 -10.63
N PHE A 143 -1.89 -5.57 -10.88
CA PHE A 143 -1.71 -4.38 -11.71
C PHE A 143 -0.82 -3.34 -11.01
N ILE A 144 -1.05 -3.09 -9.73
CA ILE A 144 -0.23 -2.17 -8.92
C ILE A 144 1.22 -2.67 -8.85
N TYR A 145 1.43 -3.99 -8.74
CA TYR A 145 2.75 -4.58 -8.76
C TYR A 145 3.48 -4.36 -10.10
N GLN A 146 2.77 -4.47 -11.22
CA GLN A 146 3.33 -4.13 -12.55
C GLN A 146 3.76 -2.66 -12.62
N ILE A 147 2.90 -1.75 -12.13
CA ILE A 147 3.22 -0.31 -12.06
C ILE A 147 4.48 -0.09 -11.22
N LEU A 148 4.58 -0.75 -10.06
CA LEU A 148 5.76 -0.64 -9.20
C LEU A 148 7.04 -1.04 -9.92
N LEU A 149 7.04 -2.18 -10.63
CA LEU A 149 8.21 -2.65 -11.38
C LEU A 149 8.63 -1.66 -12.47
N ILE A 150 7.67 -1.16 -13.26
CA ILE A 150 7.95 -0.16 -14.31
C ILE A 150 8.52 1.12 -13.70
N LEU A 151 7.92 1.58 -12.59
CA LEU A 151 8.34 2.80 -11.91
C LEU A 151 9.76 2.66 -11.32
N GLN A 152 10.11 1.51 -10.75
CA GLN A 152 11.46 1.22 -10.26
C GLN A 152 12.50 1.31 -11.38
N VAL A 153 12.19 0.76 -12.57
CA VAL A 153 13.08 0.87 -13.74
C VAL A 153 13.18 2.33 -14.20
N TYR A 154 12.04 3.04 -14.28
CA TYR A 154 11.96 4.42 -14.72
C TYR A 154 12.80 5.36 -13.84
N ILE A 155 12.70 5.22 -12.52
CA ILE A 155 13.47 6.03 -11.57
C ILE A 155 14.95 5.63 -11.58
N LYS A 156 15.26 4.34 -11.63
CA LYS A 156 16.64 3.82 -11.69
C LYS A 156 17.42 4.39 -12.87
N HIS A 157 16.75 4.61 -14.01
CA HIS A 157 17.35 5.20 -15.21
C HIS A 157 17.17 6.72 -15.31
N ASN A 158 16.97 7.43 -14.19
CA ASN A 158 16.84 8.88 -14.11
C ASN A 158 15.69 9.45 -14.97
N LYS A 159 14.53 8.77 -14.96
CA LYS A 159 13.30 9.23 -15.63
C LYS A 159 13.50 9.46 -17.15
N PRO A 160 13.96 8.46 -17.90
CA PRO A 160 14.32 8.62 -19.31
C PRO A 160 13.07 8.87 -20.17
N ARG A 161 13.29 9.31 -21.43
CA ARG A 161 12.23 9.30 -22.43
C ARG A 161 11.71 7.88 -22.62
N ILE A 162 10.39 7.71 -22.60
CA ILE A 162 9.76 6.40 -22.80
C ILE A 162 9.70 6.13 -24.31
N ASN A 163 10.64 5.30 -24.76
CA ASN A 163 10.88 4.89 -26.14
C ASN A 163 11.27 3.40 -26.18
N LYS A 164 11.72 2.89 -27.33
CA LYS A 164 12.19 1.51 -27.50
C LYS A 164 13.31 1.15 -26.51
N ASP A 165 14.30 2.04 -26.29
CA ASP A 165 15.42 1.76 -25.40
C ASP A 165 14.95 1.57 -23.96
N PHE A 166 13.97 2.34 -23.55
CA PHE A 166 13.35 2.15 -22.22
C PHE A 166 12.59 0.82 -22.12
N LEU A 167 11.92 0.35 -23.19
CA LEU A 167 11.30 -0.98 -23.20
C LEU A 167 12.36 -2.08 -23.08
N ILE A 168 13.52 -1.93 -23.71
CA ILE A 168 14.66 -2.85 -23.56
C ILE A 168 15.15 -2.87 -22.11
N ASN A 169 15.30 -1.71 -21.46
CA ASN A 169 15.66 -1.64 -20.04
C ASN A 169 14.65 -2.37 -19.14
N ILE A 170 13.35 -2.27 -19.44
CA ILE A 170 12.30 -3.04 -18.72
C ILE A 170 12.51 -4.54 -18.96
N TYR A 171 12.75 -4.95 -20.19
CA TYR A 171 12.97 -6.36 -20.51
C TYR A 171 14.16 -6.95 -19.76
N GLU A 172 15.31 -6.29 -19.80
CA GLU A 172 16.52 -6.75 -19.09
C GLU A 172 16.30 -6.81 -17.57
N PHE A 173 15.60 -5.83 -17.00
CA PHE A 173 15.22 -5.85 -15.60
C PHE A 173 14.33 -7.06 -15.24
N LEU A 174 13.38 -7.41 -16.12
CA LEU A 174 12.48 -8.54 -15.92
C LEU A 174 13.17 -9.88 -16.15
N LYS A 175 14.09 -9.96 -17.13
CA LYS A 175 14.90 -11.15 -17.40
C LYS A 175 15.71 -11.56 -16.16
N ALA A 176 16.25 -10.58 -15.43
CA ALA A 176 16.90 -10.81 -14.15
C ALA A 176 15.95 -11.24 -13.01
N ARG A 177 14.62 -11.18 -13.24
CA ARG A 177 13.56 -11.50 -12.27
C ARG A 177 12.49 -12.43 -12.87
N PRO A 178 12.82 -13.72 -13.14
CA PRO A 178 11.96 -14.62 -13.90
C PRO A 178 10.60 -14.90 -13.27
N ARG A 179 10.41 -14.58 -11.97
CA ARG A 179 9.11 -14.68 -11.27
C ARG A 179 8.22 -13.46 -11.45
N SER A 180 8.76 -12.36 -11.98
CA SER A 180 8.03 -11.11 -12.23
C SER A 180 7.56 -11.09 -13.67
N VAL A 181 6.26 -11.32 -13.89
CA VAL A 181 5.70 -11.35 -15.24
C VAL A 181 4.77 -10.16 -15.41
N LEU A 182 5.08 -9.29 -16.36
CA LEU A 182 4.16 -8.25 -16.81
C LEU A 182 3.08 -8.87 -17.71
N ARG A 183 1.83 -8.84 -17.26
CA ARG A 183 0.70 -9.24 -18.10
C ARG A 183 0.41 -8.14 -19.14
N GLY A 184 0.05 -8.53 -20.35
CA GLY A 184 -0.35 -7.59 -21.40
C GLY A 184 0.79 -7.01 -22.24
N PHE A 185 2.04 -7.30 -21.90
CA PHE A 185 3.21 -6.86 -22.68
C PHE A 185 3.79 -8.03 -23.45
N ARG A 186 3.07 -8.49 -24.47
CA ARG A 186 3.53 -9.62 -25.33
C ARG A 186 4.82 -9.29 -26.07
N THR A 187 5.03 -8.04 -26.38
CA THR A 187 6.20 -7.53 -27.11
C THR A 187 7.39 -7.19 -26.21
N ILE A 188 7.23 -7.17 -24.88
CA ILE A 188 8.36 -7.02 -23.95
C ILE A 188 9.06 -8.37 -23.76
N ASN A 189 9.79 -8.78 -24.76
CA ASN A 189 10.57 -10.01 -24.83
C ASN A 189 11.81 -9.80 -25.72
N GLU A 190 12.55 -10.83 -26.04
CA GLU A 190 13.75 -10.77 -26.89
C GLU A 190 13.51 -10.20 -28.31
N ASN A 191 12.28 -10.28 -28.82
CA ASN A 191 11.95 -9.73 -30.14
C ASN A 191 11.97 -8.19 -30.18
N LEU A 192 12.00 -7.51 -29.02
CA LEU A 192 12.14 -6.03 -28.95
C LEU A 192 13.30 -5.52 -29.78
N TYR A 193 14.40 -6.28 -29.88
CA TYR A 193 15.57 -5.89 -30.69
C TYR A 193 15.26 -5.82 -32.18
N LYS A 194 14.28 -6.60 -32.64
CA LYS A 194 13.88 -6.72 -34.06
C LYS A 194 12.84 -5.67 -34.46
N TYR A 195 12.06 -5.15 -33.55
CA TYR A 195 11.00 -4.19 -33.82
C TYR A 195 11.54 -2.77 -34.08
N THR A 196 10.85 -2.02 -34.92
CA THR A 196 11.06 -0.57 -35.07
C THR A 196 10.32 0.19 -33.94
N SER A 197 10.62 1.48 -33.79
CA SER A 197 9.88 2.29 -32.80
C SER A 197 8.41 2.44 -33.15
N SER A 198 8.05 2.42 -34.43
CA SER A 198 6.66 2.48 -34.89
C SER A 198 5.86 1.24 -34.51
N ASP A 199 6.49 0.06 -34.54
CA ASP A 199 5.85 -1.20 -34.18
C ASP A 199 5.52 -1.29 -32.68
N LEU A 200 6.13 -0.44 -31.86
CA LEU A 200 6.05 -0.43 -30.39
C LEU A 200 5.24 0.75 -29.83
N ASN A 201 4.54 1.49 -30.68
CA ASN A 201 3.80 2.69 -30.24
C ASN A 201 2.76 2.40 -29.16
N ASP A 202 2.05 1.28 -29.27
CA ASP A 202 1.02 0.92 -28.30
C ASP A 202 1.64 0.52 -26.96
N GLU A 203 2.73 -0.23 -26.95
CA GLU A 203 3.48 -0.59 -25.74
C GLU A 203 4.06 0.66 -25.07
N ILE A 204 4.66 1.55 -25.84
CA ILE A 204 5.17 2.83 -25.34
C ILE A 204 4.05 3.64 -24.70
N ARG A 205 2.86 3.70 -25.32
CA ARG A 205 1.68 4.38 -24.77
C ARG A 205 1.22 3.76 -23.45
N VAL A 206 1.16 2.43 -23.39
CA VAL A 206 0.76 1.71 -22.17
C VAL A 206 1.78 1.92 -21.06
N ILE A 207 3.07 1.84 -21.33
CA ILE A 207 4.13 2.11 -20.34
C ILE A 207 4.04 3.55 -19.83
N ARG A 208 3.81 4.53 -20.70
CA ARG A 208 3.61 5.93 -20.29
C ARG A 208 2.44 6.10 -19.33
N ARG A 209 1.30 5.45 -19.61
CA ARG A 209 0.15 5.44 -18.70
C ARG A 209 0.47 4.79 -17.36
N ASN A 210 1.22 3.70 -17.35
CA ASN A 210 1.64 3.02 -16.12
C ASN A 210 2.57 3.90 -15.27
N VAL A 211 3.51 4.62 -15.89
CA VAL A 211 4.35 5.59 -15.17
C VAL A 211 3.50 6.70 -14.57
N GLN A 212 2.58 7.29 -15.32
CA GLN A 212 1.65 8.31 -14.81
C GLN A 212 0.81 7.79 -13.65
N GLN A 213 0.27 6.58 -13.77
CA GLN A 213 -0.48 5.95 -12.69
C GLN A 213 0.41 5.67 -11.46
N GLY A 214 1.67 5.31 -11.67
CA GLY A 214 2.66 5.14 -10.61
C GLY A 214 2.86 6.43 -9.81
N TYR A 215 2.99 7.56 -10.48
CA TYR A 215 3.09 8.86 -9.83
C TYR A 215 1.84 9.23 -9.03
N ARG A 216 0.64 8.91 -9.53
CA ARG A 216 -0.61 9.10 -8.76
C ARG A 216 -0.64 8.26 -7.50
N ILE A 217 -0.11 7.03 -7.56
CA ILE A 217 -0.01 6.17 -6.37
C ILE A 217 1.03 6.76 -5.39
N LEU A 218 2.19 7.22 -5.87
CA LEU A 218 3.18 7.89 -5.02
C LEU A 218 2.60 9.12 -4.34
N GLU A 219 1.81 9.92 -5.04
CA GLU A 219 1.12 11.09 -4.48
C GLU A 219 0.16 10.70 -3.35
N THR A 220 -0.68 9.68 -3.54
CA THR A 220 -1.59 9.21 -2.49
C THR A 220 -0.85 8.59 -1.31
N VAL A 221 0.20 7.81 -1.59
CA VAL A 221 1.05 7.20 -0.55
C VAL A 221 1.80 8.27 0.25
N SER A 222 2.35 9.29 -0.41
CA SER A 222 3.04 10.38 0.30
C SER A 222 2.13 11.16 1.26
N ARG A 223 0.80 11.08 1.05
CA ARG A 223 -0.23 11.66 1.93
C ARG A 223 -0.82 10.66 2.94
N GLY A 224 -0.23 9.48 3.11
CA GLY A 224 -0.69 8.47 4.07
C GLY A 224 -1.85 7.61 3.59
N ARG A 225 -2.09 7.47 2.29
CA ARG A 225 -3.18 6.66 1.73
C ARG A 225 -2.66 5.69 0.69
N PHE A 226 -3.16 4.45 0.71
CA PHE A 226 -2.85 3.44 -0.31
C PHE A 226 -4.14 3.01 -1.02
N PRO A 227 -4.11 2.87 -2.37
CA PRO A 227 -5.28 2.51 -3.15
C PRO A 227 -5.85 1.14 -2.82
#